data_3e4d74e1a6b6bf64dd58dc31e4ce4bbb
#
_entry.id   3e4d74e1a6b6bf64dd58dc31e4ce4bbb
#
_cell.length_a   1.000
_cell.length_b   1.000
_cell.length_c   1.000
_cell.angle_alpha   90.00
_cell.angle_beta   90.00
_cell.angle_gamma   90.00
#
_symmetry.space_group_name_H-M   'P 1'
#
loop_
_entity.id
_entity.type
_entity.pdbx_description
1 polymer ?
#
loop_
_entity_poly.entity_id
_entity_poly.type
_entity_poly.pdbx_seq_one_letter_code
_entity_poly.pdbx_strand_id
1 'polypeptide(L)'
;MISNDIFPHSRFKRGMAAILGFGIGMLTVATVVNAADLETLKPGVLQVAIEPYMPYTALKDEKLVGLDSDILDAVAKKLGLKIETTATDFPGMLASVQSQRADITIGGIAWSDARQKVGLFTDPPYYSPPAMAVHGDASYPDVKSLEGKALGTVTGYVWAKSIAEVPKADARTYPTADSVFSDLSSGRLDVGFLDPLLIIYQQQQRPDMKFRVAYLNAPTAEQVAAHPDYKYFQPYMTGFYLPKQAPKLAQAISDQIDAMYKDGSLAALVTKWGGDPKQFLVPSPDMAAQRRGVDRPQTWSPPSVAD
;
A
#
# COMPACT_ATOMS: atom_id res chain seq x y z
N MET A 1 72.76 -51.15 -44.90
CA MET A 1 72.16 -52.33 -45.55
C MET A 1 70.66 -52.18 -45.35
N ILE A 2 69.98 -51.78 -46.45
CA ILE A 2 68.87 -52.53 -47.05
C ILE A 2 67.66 -52.64 -46.12
N SER A 3 66.45 -52.29 -46.45
CA SER A 3 65.73 -51.97 -47.68
C SER A 3 64.26 -51.74 -47.30
N ASN A 4 63.67 -50.79 -47.97
CA ASN A 4 62.33 -50.82 -48.63
C ASN A 4 61.13 -51.48 -47.87
N ASP A 5 60.10 -50.92 -47.85
CA ASP A 5 58.96 -50.45 -48.66
C ASP A 5 57.66 -50.86 -47.95
N ILE A 6 56.58 -50.32 -47.99
CA ILE A 6 55.57 -49.97 -49.00
C ILE A 6 54.34 -49.36 -48.30
N PHE A 7 53.77 -48.27 -48.83
CA PHE A 7 52.44 -47.76 -48.53
C PHE A 7 51.29 -48.69 -49.02
N PRO A 8 50.06 -48.59 -48.45
CA PRO A 8 49.16 -47.67 -49.14
C PRO A 8 48.13 -46.93 -48.28
N HIS A 9 47.69 -45.85 -48.88
CA HIS A 9 46.63 -44.91 -48.45
C HIS A 9 45.30 -45.54 -48.12
N SER A 10 44.63 -45.09 -47.01
CA SER A 10 43.20 -45.10 -46.93
C SER A 10 42.69 -43.75 -46.40
N ARG A 11 41.91 -43.09 -47.26
CA ARG A 11 41.26 -41.83 -47.02
C ARG A 11 40.09 -42.04 -46.01
N PHE A 12 40.18 -41.48 -44.81
CA PHE A 12 39.03 -41.31 -43.94
C PHE A 12 38.46 -39.94 -44.13
N LYS A 13 37.26 -39.88 -44.72
CA LYS A 13 36.43 -38.67 -44.81
C LYS A 13 35.94 -38.32 -43.41
N ARG A 14 36.34 -37.20 -42.87
CA ARG A 14 35.72 -36.61 -41.69
C ARG A 14 34.44 -35.93 -42.09
N GLY A 15 33.31 -36.57 -41.79
CA GLY A 15 31.97 -35.99 -41.84
C GLY A 15 31.84 -34.97 -40.65
N MET A 16 31.70 -33.69 -41.01
CA MET A 16 31.40 -32.61 -40.08
C MET A 16 29.87 -32.63 -39.81
N ALA A 17 29.46 -33.21 -38.70
CA ALA A 17 28.04 -33.14 -38.25
C ALA A 17 27.83 -31.72 -37.64
N ALA A 18 27.14 -30.88 -38.38
CA ALA A 18 26.62 -29.60 -37.88
C ALA A 18 25.42 -29.88 -36.95
N ILE A 19 25.62 -29.71 -35.66
CA ILE A 19 24.52 -29.71 -34.69
C ILE A 19 23.86 -28.35 -34.79
N LEU A 20 22.72 -28.28 -35.49
CA LEU A 20 21.78 -27.17 -35.45
C LEU A 20 21.11 -27.19 -34.05
N GLY A 21 21.63 -26.39 -33.10
CA GLY A 21 20.96 -26.10 -31.87
C GLY A 21 19.72 -25.26 -32.14
N PHE A 22 18.54 -25.87 -32.12
CA PHE A 22 17.28 -25.15 -32.10
C PHE A 22 17.12 -24.54 -30.71
N GLY A 23 17.55 -23.28 -30.53
CA GLY A 23 17.22 -22.47 -29.37
C GLY A 23 15.73 -22.14 -29.42
N ILE A 24 14.91 -22.87 -28.65
CA ILE A 24 13.53 -22.45 -28.38
C ILE A 24 13.62 -21.22 -27.50
N GLY A 25 13.64 -20.04 -28.13
CA GLY A 25 13.41 -18.78 -27.45
C GLY A 25 12.00 -18.80 -26.88
N MET A 26 11.83 -18.91 -25.57
CA MET A 26 10.58 -18.66 -24.90
C MET A 26 10.23 -17.19 -25.17
N LEU A 27 9.42 -16.92 -26.17
CA LEU A 27 8.73 -15.64 -26.31
C LEU A 27 7.77 -15.55 -25.11
N THR A 28 8.14 -14.80 -24.09
CA THR A 28 7.19 -14.30 -23.11
C THR A 28 6.24 -13.35 -23.85
N VAL A 29 5.10 -13.85 -24.25
CA VAL A 29 4.00 -13.03 -24.74
C VAL A 29 3.53 -12.21 -23.53
N ALA A 30 3.97 -10.97 -23.43
CA ALA A 30 3.37 -10.01 -22.53
C ALA A 30 1.91 -9.87 -22.98
N THR A 31 0.98 -10.43 -22.23
CA THR A 31 -0.45 -10.21 -22.42
C THR A 31 -0.70 -8.72 -22.18
N VAL A 32 -0.91 -7.97 -23.27
CA VAL A 32 -1.39 -6.59 -23.19
C VAL A 32 -2.80 -6.66 -22.65
N VAL A 33 -2.98 -6.30 -21.39
CA VAL A 33 -4.32 -6.16 -20.79
C VAL A 33 -5.00 -5.00 -21.52
N ASN A 34 -6.10 -5.29 -22.21
CA ASN A 34 -6.87 -4.25 -22.90
C ASN A 34 -7.73 -3.53 -21.85
N ALA A 35 -7.67 -2.19 -21.79
CA ALA A 35 -8.50 -1.38 -20.92
C ALA A 35 -10.01 -1.69 -21.03
N ALA A 36 -10.48 -2.16 -22.20
CA ALA A 36 -11.86 -2.55 -22.44
C ALA A 36 -12.27 -3.84 -21.73
N ASP A 37 -11.31 -4.68 -21.29
CA ASP A 37 -11.57 -5.96 -20.60
C ASP A 37 -11.58 -5.81 -19.06
N LEU A 38 -11.29 -4.62 -18.57
CA LEU A 38 -11.28 -4.31 -17.14
C LEU A 38 -12.70 -3.90 -16.67
N GLU A 39 -13.06 -4.34 -15.46
CA GLU A 39 -14.39 -4.09 -14.87
C GLU A 39 -14.50 -2.65 -14.36
N THR A 40 -14.46 -1.66 -15.24
CA THR A 40 -14.72 -0.26 -14.92
C THR A 40 -16.18 0.09 -15.19
N LEU A 41 -16.76 0.99 -14.37
CA LEU A 41 -18.15 1.47 -14.53
C LEU A 41 -18.38 2.14 -15.87
N LYS A 42 -17.35 2.79 -16.41
CA LYS A 42 -17.33 3.41 -17.72
C LYS A 42 -16.12 2.90 -18.51
N PRO A 43 -16.29 2.26 -19.68
CA PRO A 43 -15.17 1.69 -20.42
C PRO A 43 -14.02 2.69 -20.65
N GLY A 44 -12.80 2.29 -20.29
CA GLY A 44 -11.59 3.10 -20.45
C GLY A 44 -11.44 4.26 -19.44
N VAL A 45 -12.35 4.37 -18.47
CA VAL A 45 -12.31 5.40 -17.43
C VAL A 45 -12.29 4.75 -16.07
N LEU A 46 -11.38 5.18 -15.21
CA LEU A 46 -11.27 4.78 -13.82
C LEU A 46 -11.88 5.89 -12.95
N GLN A 47 -13.05 5.61 -12.37
CA GLN A 47 -13.73 6.54 -11.46
C GLN A 47 -13.19 6.36 -10.05
N VAL A 48 -12.54 7.40 -9.52
CA VAL A 48 -11.80 7.39 -8.26
C VAL A 48 -12.51 8.24 -7.22
N ALA A 49 -12.84 7.66 -6.08
CA ALA A 49 -13.31 8.41 -4.91
C ALA A 49 -12.14 8.64 -3.95
N ILE A 50 -11.97 9.85 -3.46
CA ILE A 50 -10.92 10.20 -2.51
C ILE A 50 -11.45 11.04 -1.34
N GLU A 51 -10.76 10.93 -0.19
CA GLU A 51 -10.72 11.96 0.84
C GLU A 51 -9.54 12.89 0.56
N PRO A 52 -9.67 14.23 0.66
CA PRO A 52 -8.50 15.11 0.66
C PRO A 52 -7.62 14.83 1.88
N TYR A 53 -6.48 14.17 1.67
CA TYR A 53 -5.62 13.58 2.71
C TYR A 53 -4.14 13.70 2.33
N MET A 54 -3.61 14.93 2.23
CA MET A 54 -2.20 15.15 1.87
C MET A 54 -1.24 14.57 2.93
N PRO A 55 -0.13 13.91 2.53
CA PRO A 55 0.43 13.85 1.18
C PRO A 55 -0.04 12.67 0.32
N TYR A 56 -1.07 11.92 0.72
CA TYR A 56 -1.53 10.75 -0.03
C TYR A 56 -2.41 11.12 -1.21
N THR A 57 -3.44 11.95 -0.98
CA THR A 57 -4.45 12.32 -1.98
C THR A 57 -4.94 13.74 -1.78
N ALA A 58 -5.11 14.49 -2.86
CA ALA A 58 -5.86 15.74 -2.93
C ALA A 58 -6.26 16.04 -4.38
N LEU A 59 -7.18 16.98 -4.55
CA LEU A 59 -7.45 17.63 -5.83
C LEU A 59 -6.82 19.03 -5.83
N LYS A 60 -5.96 19.31 -6.81
CA LYS A 60 -5.42 20.64 -7.08
C LYS A 60 -5.65 20.97 -8.55
N ASP A 61 -6.38 22.03 -8.82
CA ASP A 61 -6.78 22.43 -10.19
C ASP A 61 -7.40 21.23 -10.95
N GLU A 62 -8.34 20.53 -10.31
CA GLU A 62 -9.02 19.31 -10.79
C GLU A 62 -8.11 18.10 -11.05
N LYS A 63 -6.83 18.21 -10.74
CA LYS A 63 -5.86 17.13 -10.88
C LYS A 63 -5.65 16.41 -9.56
N LEU A 64 -5.60 15.10 -9.65
CA LEU A 64 -5.26 14.25 -8.53
C LEU A 64 -3.76 14.41 -8.20
N VAL A 65 -3.43 14.70 -6.94
CA VAL A 65 -2.04 14.90 -6.46
C VAL A 65 -1.82 14.16 -5.14
N GLY A 66 -0.61 13.69 -4.91
CA GLY A 66 -0.21 12.96 -3.71
C GLY A 66 0.50 11.66 -4.02
N LEU A 67 0.95 10.93 -2.99
CA LEU A 67 1.67 9.66 -3.15
C LEU A 67 0.79 8.62 -3.86
N ASP A 68 -0.39 8.33 -3.31
CA ASP A 68 -1.32 7.35 -3.88
C ASP A 68 -1.82 7.81 -5.26
N SER A 69 -1.97 9.11 -5.42
CA SER A 69 -2.35 9.73 -6.68
C SER A 69 -1.31 9.51 -7.78
N ASP A 70 -0.04 9.72 -7.47
CA ASP A 70 1.06 9.53 -8.42
C ASP A 70 1.24 8.04 -8.76
N ILE A 71 1.06 7.15 -7.78
CA ILE A 71 1.09 5.68 -8.01
C ILE A 71 -0.06 5.30 -8.93
N LEU A 72 -1.30 5.73 -8.63
CA LEU A 72 -2.47 5.40 -9.45
C LEU A 72 -2.37 5.99 -10.86
N ASP A 73 -1.85 7.21 -11.01
CA ASP A 73 -1.64 7.83 -12.33
C ASP A 73 -0.66 7.02 -13.18
N ALA A 74 0.45 6.55 -12.59
CA ALA A 74 1.41 5.68 -13.27
C ALA A 74 0.76 4.35 -13.69
N VAL A 75 -0.01 3.73 -12.81
CA VAL A 75 -0.75 2.49 -13.07
C VAL A 75 -1.81 2.69 -14.17
N ALA A 76 -2.65 3.72 -14.05
CA ALA A 76 -3.71 4.00 -15.01
C ALA A 76 -3.16 4.25 -16.42
N LYS A 77 -2.04 4.98 -16.54
CA LYS A 77 -1.35 5.18 -17.83
C LYS A 77 -0.88 3.86 -18.45
N LYS A 78 -0.35 2.94 -17.66
CA LYS A 78 0.08 1.61 -18.14
C LYS A 78 -1.10 0.75 -18.59
N LEU A 79 -2.25 0.89 -17.93
CA LEU A 79 -3.50 0.17 -18.24
C LEU A 79 -4.33 0.86 -19.32
N GLY A 80 -3.91 2.04 -19.83
CA GLY A 80 -4.68 2.80 -20.83
C GLY A 80 -5.98 3.38 -20.28
N LEU A 81 -6.06 3.62 -18.96
CA LEU A 81 -7.24 4.17 -18.29
C LEU A 81 -7.11 5.67 -18.06
N LYS A 82 -8.23 6.38 -18.22
CA LYS A 82 -8.36 7.80 -17.88
C LYS A 82 -8.95 7.96 -16.49
N ILE A 83 -8.36 8.79 -15.65
CA ILE A 83 -8.85 9.02 -14.28
C ILE A 83 -9.90 10.13 -14.27
N GLU A 84 -11.05 9.86 -13.63
CA GLU A 84 -12.05 10.85 -13.22
C GLU A 84 -12.20 10.76 -11.69
N THR A 85 -12.15 11.89 -10.98
CA THR A 85 -12.06 11.88 -9.51
C THR A 85 -13.22 12.65 -8.87
N THR A 86 -13.75 12.08 -7.76
CA THR A 86 -14.72 12.72 -6.88
C THR A 86 -14.16 12.78 -5.46
N ALA A 87 -14.20 13.93 -4.81
CA ALA A 87 -13.79 14.11 -3.43
C ALA A 87 -15.00 13.98 -2.48
N THR A 88 -14.80 13.30 -1.35
CA THR A 88 -15.78 13.14 -0.27
C THR A 88 -15.03 12.88 1.05
N ASP A 89 -15.72 12.51 2.12
CA ASP A 89 -15.10 12.07 3.36
C ASP A 89 -14.71 10.58 3.33
N PHE A 90 -13.95 10.12 4.31
CA PHE A 90 -13.46 8.74 4.37
C PHE A 90 -14.57 7.68 4.34
N PRO A 91 -15.65 7.76 5.15
CA PRO A 91 -16.77 6.83 5.03
C PRO A 91 -17.45 6.89 3.66
N GLY A 92 -17.60 8.06 3.10
CA GLY A 92 -18.22 8.29 1.79
C GLY A 92 -17.45 7.67 0.63
N MET A 93 -16.11 7.74 0.64
CA MET A 93 -15.32 7.11 -0.40
C MET A 93 -15.40 5.58 -0.33
N LEU A 94 -15.38 4.96 0.85
CA LEU A 94 -15.57 3.52 1.00
C LEU A 94 -16.97 3.09 0.56
N ALA A 95 -18.01 3.86 0.94
CA ALA A 95 -19.39 3.60 0.52
C ALA A 95 -19.59 3.76 -0.99
N SER A 96 -18.87 4.68 -1.65
CA SER A 96 -18.92 4.86 -3.10
C SER A 96 -18.45 3.63 -3.86
N VAL A 97 -17.38 3.00 -3.41
CA VAL A 97 -16.87 1.73 -3.97
C VAL A 97 -17.84 0.57 -3.69
N GLN A 98 -18.30 0.42 -2.45
CA GLN A 98 -19.20 -0.67 -2.06
C GLN A 98 -20.55 -0.62 -2.80
N SER A 99 -21.02 0.58 -3.11
CA SER A 99 -22.25 0.80 -3.89
C SER A 99 -22.03 0.94 -5.40
N GLN A 100 -20.83 0.64 -5.90
CA GLN A 100 -20.47 0.74 -7.32
C GLN A 100 -20.74 2.11 -7.94
N ARG A 101 -20.46 3.18 -7.20
CA ARG A 101 -20.45 4.57 -7.70
C ARG A 101 -19.04 5.07 -8.00
N ALA A 102 -18.02 4.32 -7.57
CA ALA A 102 -16.64 4.49 -7.94
C ALA A 102 -16.03 3.11 -8.22
N ASP A 103 -15.05 3.06 -9.12
CA ASP A 103 -14.30 1.84 -9.43
C ASP A 103 -13.26 1.55 -8.36
N ILE A 104 -12.72 2.59 -7.72
CA ILE A 104 -11.61 2.48 -6.81
C ILE A 104 -11.59 3.65 -5.83
N THR A 105 -11.06 3.41 -4.65
CA THR A 105 -10.65 4.46 -3.72
C THR A 105 -9.23 4.24 -3.23
N ILE A 106 -8.52 5.34 -2.96
CA ILE A 106 -7.11 5.43 -2.57
C ILE A 106 -6.93 6.47 -1.46
N GLY A 107 -5.79 6.46 -0.78
CA GLY A 107 -5.49 7.44 0.27
C GLY A 107 -5.12 6.78 1.61
N GLY A 108 -4.05 5.98 1.65
CA GLY A 108 -3.56 5.36 2.88
C GLY A 108 -4.48 4.30 3.47
N ILE A 109 -5.32 3.65 2.68
CA ILE A 109 -6.36 2.75 3.18
C ILE A 109 -5.74 1.48 3.77
N ALA A 110 -5.80 1.33 5.07
CA ALA A 110 -5.34 0.13 5.75
C ALA A 110 -6.19 -1.09 5.36
N TRP A 111 -5.52 -2.20 5.03
CA TRP A 111 -6.19 -3.50 4.90
C TRP A 111 -6.79 -3.93 6.24
N SER A 112 -7.97 -4.50 6.20
CA SER A 112 -8.61 -5.13 7.36
C SER A 112 -9.58 -6.24 6.94
N ASP A 113 -9.76 -7.24 7.81
CA ASP A 113 -10.73 -8.33 7.61
C ASP A 113 -12.13 -7.81 7.31
N ALA A 114 -12.55 -6.75 7.99
CA ALA A 114 -13.89 -6.19 7.84
C ALA A 114 -14.08 -5.58 6.43
N ARG A 115 -13.10 -4.82 5.94
CA ARG A 115 -13.13 -4.22 4.61
C ARG A 115 -13.01 -5.28 3.51
N GLN A 116 -12.12 -6.27 3.71
CA GLN A 116 -11.93 -7.37 2.77
C GLN A 116 -13.21 -8.22 2.57
N LYS A 117 -14.07 -8.34 3.57
CA LYS A 117 -15.36 -9.04 3.44
C LYS A 117 -16.30 -8.39 2.43
N VAL A 118 -16.22 -7.09 2.22
CA VAL A 118 -17.16 -6.31 1.41
C VAL A 118 -16.53 -5.60 0.20
N GLY A 119 -15.22 -5.74 -0.01
CA GLY A 119 -14.50 -5.22 -1.16
C GLY A 119 -13.26 -6.04 -1.48
N LEU A 120 -12.45 -5.56 -2.42
CA LEU A 120 -11.16 -6.12 -2.80
C LEU A 120 -10.04 -5.14 -2.48
N PHE A 121 -8.86 -5.66 -2.14
CA PHE A 121 -7.64 -4.90 -2.02
C PHE A 121 -6.62 -5.32 -3.07
N THR A 122 -5.92 -4.36 -3.62
CA THR A 122 -4.69 -4.61 -4.41
C THR A 122 -3.59 -5.21 -3.54
N ASP A 123 -2.48 -5.60 -4.14
CA ASP A 123 -1.24 -5.74 -3.41
C ASP A 123 -0.83 -4.38 -2.83
N PRO A 124 -0.14 -4.38 -1.68
CA PRO A 124 0.14 -3.14 -0.96
C PRO A 124 1.10 -2.26 -1.75
N PRO A 125 0.71 -1.00 -2.08
CA PRO A 125 1.64 -0.05 -2.66
C PRO A 125 2.71 0.39 -1.67
N TYR A 126 2.46 0.26 -0.37
CA TYR A 126 3.42 0.50 0.72
C TYR A 126 2.88 -0.05 2.04
N TYR A 127 3.75 -0.07 3.03
CA TYR A 127 3.48 -0.46 4.41
C TYR A 127 3.52 0.77 5.31
N SER A 128 2.86 0.70 6.47
CA SER A 128 2.85 1.82 7.39
C SER A 128 3.11 1.35 8.82
N PRO A 129 4.07 1.95 9.54
CA PRO A 129 4.22 1.72 10.96
C PRO A 129 3.07 2.39 11.73
N PRO A 130 2.69 1.89 12.91
CA PRO A 130 1.71 2.56 13.76
C PRO A 130 2.28 3.88 14.25
N ALA A 131 1.62 4.98 13.91
CA ALA A 131 2.09 6.31 14.22
C ALA A 131 1.04 7.14 14.96
N MET A 132 1.52 8.13 15.69
CA MET A 132 0.74 9.06 16.48
C MET A 132 1.25 10.48 16.26
N ALA A 133 0.34 11.43 16.19
CA ALA A 133 0.67 12.83 16.43
C ALA A 133 0.60 13.09 17.93
N VAL A 134 1.67 13.64 18.49
CA VAL A 134 1.75 14.02 19.91
C VAL A 134 2.23 15.45 20.04
N HIS A 135 1.81 16.16 21.10
CA HIS A 135 2.19 17.54 21.30
C HIS A 135 3.55 17.66 22.00
N GLY A 136 4.41 18.53 21.52
CA GLY A 136 5.70 18.86 22.15
C GLY A 136 6.58 17.63 22.43
N ASP A 137 7.05 17.52 23.66
CA ASP A 137 7.94 16.43 24.11
C ASP A 137 7.19 15.23 24.71
N ALA A 138 5.85 15.21 24.63
CA ALA A 138 5.04 14.10 25.16
C ALA A 138 5.48 12.76 24.53
N SER A 139 5.56 11.71 25.34
CA SER A 139 6.03 10.40 24.91
C SER A 139 5.08 9.30 25.39
N TYR A 140 4.63 8.48 24.44
CA TYR A 140 3.72 7.35 24.66
C TYR A 140 4.31 6.15 23.93
N PRO A 141 5.31 5.46 24.52
CA PRO A 141 6.06 4.42 23.80
C PRO A 141 5.27 3.15 23.55
N ASP A 142 4.25 2.86 24.35
CA ASP A 142 3.46 1.63 24.29
C ASP A 142 1.99 1.86 24.66
N VAL A 143 1.14 0.86 24.46
CA VAL A 143 -0.31 0.94 24.72
C VAL A 143 -0.62 1.27 26.18
N LYS A 144 0.20 0.81 27.12
CA LYS A 144 0.00 1.08 28.55
C LYS A 144 0.14 2.57 28.87
N SER A 145 1.06 3.25 28.20
CA SER A 145 1.27 4.69 28.35
C SER A 145 0.10 5.55 27.87
N LEU A 146 -0.82 4.96 27.11
CA LEU A 146 -2.05 5.60 26.60
C LEU A 146 -3.22 5.55 27.61
N GLU A 147 -3.10 4.78 28.69
CA GLU A 147 -4.19 4.63 29.69
C GLU A 147 -4.58 6.00 30.28
N GLY A 148 -5.87 6.27 30.32
CA GLY A 148 -6.44 7.51 30.87
C GLY A 148 -6.17 8.76 30.04
N LYS A 149 -5.65 8.63 28.80
CA LYS A 149 -5.36 9.76 27.91
C LYS A 149 -6.55 10.09 27.01
N ALA A 150 -6.61 11.34 26.53
CA ALA A 150 -7.53 11.75 25.49
C ALA A 150 -6.94 11.34 24.12
N LEU A 151 -7.56 10.32 23.50
CA LEU A 151 -7.11 9.71 22.24
C LEU A 151 -8.07 10.05 21.12
N GLY A 152 -7.56 10.45 19.96
CA GLY A 152 -8.37 10.84 18.81
C GLY A 152 -7.96 10.18 17.51
N THR A 153 -8.92 9.96 16.61
CA THR A 153 -8.70 9.54 15.23
C THR A 153 -9.88 9.96 14.36
N VAL A 154 -9.79 9.76 13.05
CA VAL A 154 -10.89 10.04 12.12
C VAL A 154 -11.94 8.93 12.17
N THR A 155 -13.21 9.32 12.05
CA THR A 155 -14.34 8.38 11.99
C THR A 155 -14.16 7.40 10.83
N GLY A 156 -14.31 6.10 11.13
CA GLY A 156 -14.14 5.03 10.14
C GLY A 156 -12.71 4.55 9.95
N TYR A 157 -11.71 5.19 10.54
CA TYR A 157 -10.35 4.67 10.54
C TYR A 157 -10.26 3.43 11.43
N VAL A 158 -9.30 2.55 11.13
CA VAL A 158 -9.13 1.28 11.87
C VAL A 158 -8.84 1.51 13.36
N TRP A 159 -8.18 2.60 13.70
CA TRP A 159 -7.82 2.95 15.08
C TRP A 159 -9.01 3.34 15.97
N ALA A 160 -10.16 3.69 15.40
CA ALA A 160 -11.33 4.11 16.20
C ALA A 160 -11.75 3.05 17.23
N LYS A 161 -11.65 1.77 16.86
CA LYS A 161 -11.92 0.65 17.79
C LYS A 161 -10.78 0.44 18.77
N SER A 162 -9.53 0.48 18.28
CA SER A 162 -8.35 0.25 19.13
C SER A 162 -8.25 1.26 20.27
N ILE A 163 -8.45 2.56 20.00
CA ILE A 163 -8.40 3.59 21.04
C ILE A 163 -9.55 3.46 22.04
N ALA A 164 -10.71 2.92 21.63
CA ALA A 164 -11.84 2.68 22.52
C ALA A 164 -11.61 1.50 23.48
N GLU A 165 -10.71 0.57 23.17
CA GLU A 165 -10.33 -0.53 24.05
C GLU A 165 -9.25 -0.15 25.07
N VAL A 166 -8.59 1.03 24.93
CA VAL A 166 -7.55 1.47 25.87
C VAL A 166 -8.20 1.82 27.22
N PRO A 167 -7.76 1.20 28.35
CA PRO A 167 -8.38 1.41 29.65
C PRO A 167 -8.42 2.87 30.07
N LYS A 168 -9.61 3.34 30.50
CA LYS A 168 -9.84 4.71 31.00
C LYS A 168 -9.56 5.82 29.98
N ALA A 169 -9.26 5.50 28.71
CA ALA A 169 -9.03 6.52 27.70
C ALA A 169 -10.32 7.27 27.37
N ASP A 170 -10.20 8.57 27.11
CA ASP A 170 -11.23 9.38 26.49
C ASP A 170 -11.06 9.26 24.96
N ALA A 171 -11.68 8.24 24.39
CA ALA A 171 -11.58 7.93 22.96
C ALA A 171 -12.56 8.76 22.14
N ARG A 172 -12.05 9.55 21.17
CA ARG A 172 -12.85 10.46 20.35
C ARG A 172 -12.63 10.18 18.86
N THR A 173 -13.69 10.32 18.07
CA THR A 173 -13.59 10.30 16.61
C THR A 173 -13.99 11.64 16.02
N TYR A 174 -13.34 12.01 14.93
CA TYR A 174 -13.46 13.31 14.28
C TYR A 174 -13.87 13.13 12.81
N PRO A 175 -14.52 14.11 12.20
CA PRO A 175 -14.87 14.03 10.79
C PRO A 175 -13.67 14.12 9.85
N THR A 176 -12.57 14.81 10.27
CA THR A 176 -11.38 15.03 9.45
C THR A 176 -10.10 14.97 10.29
N ALA A 177 -8.97 14.70 9.65
CA ALA A 177 -7.66 14.77 10.29
C ALA A 177 -7.31 16.19 10.79
N ASP A 178 -7.74 17.23 10.10
CA ASP A 178 -7.56 18.62 10.55
C ASP A 178 -8.24 18.90 11.90
N SER A 179 -9.39 18.29 12.15
CA SER A 179 -10.08 18.39 13.45
C SER A 179 -9.27 17.68 14.55
N VAL A 180 -8.64 16.54 14.24
CA VAL A 180 -7.72 15.85 15.19
C VAL A 180 -6.52 16.75 15.51
N PHE A 181 -5.86 17.34 14.52
CA PHE A 181 -4.73 18.25 14.71
C PHE A 181 -5.11 19.51 15.50
N SER A 182 -6.30 20.07 15.26
CA SER A 182 -6.81 21.23 15.98
C SER A 182 -6.98 20.94 17.47
N ASP A 183 -7.57 19.79 17.82
CA ASP A 183 -7.77 19.40 19.22
C ASP A 183 -6.45 19.01 19.89
N LEU A 184 -5.54 18.36 19.16
CA LEU A 184 -4.19 18.08 19.65
C LEU A 184 -3.44 19.40 19.98
N SER A 185 -3.44 20.35 19.04
CA SER A 185 -2.73 21.64 19.23
C SER A 185 -3.30 22.50 20.35
N SER A 186 -4.61 22.40 20.62
CA SER A 186 -5.27 23.11 21.72
C SER A 186 -5.17 22.39 23.08
N GLY A 187 -4.52 21.22 23.13
CA GLY A 187 -4.41 20.40 24.35
C GLY A 187 -5.70 19.69 24.77
N ARG A 188 -6.71 19.62 23.88
CA ARG A 188 -7.92 18.82 24.11
C ARG A 188 -7.73 17.33 23.80
N LEU A 189 -6.70 16.99 23.04
CA LEU A 189 -6.20 15.63 22.84
C LEU A 189 -4.77 15.51 23.35
N ASP A 190 -4.44 14.35 23.90
CA ASP A 190 -3.06 13.96 24.20
C ASP A 190 -2.38 13.32 22.99
N VAL A 191 -3.14 12.51 22.21
CA VAL A 191 -2.65 11.70 21.10
C VAL A 191 -3.66 11.66 19.96
N GLY A 192 -3.18 11.91 18.72
CA GLY A 192 -3.94 11.71 17.49
C GLY A 192 -3.39 10.53 16.69
N PHE A 193 -4.17 9.46 16.49
CA PHE A 193 -3.80 8.31 15.65
C PHE A 193 -4.11 8.62 14.19
N LEU A 194 -3.07 8.80 13.40
CA LEU A 194 -3.10 9.17 11.98
C LEU A 194 -1.90 8.54 11.26
N ASP A 195 -1.95 8.50 9.95
CA ASP A 195 -0.85 7.95 9.14
C ASP A 195 0.44 8.78 9.28
N PRO A 196 1.63 8.14 9.32
CA PRO A 196 2.88 8.82 9.61
C PRO A 196 3.25 9.90 8.59
N LEU A 197 3.07 9.66 7.28
CA LEU A 197 3.39 10.67 6.26
C LEU A 197 2.48 11.89 6.36
N LEU A 198 1.20 11.72 6.74
CA LEU A 198 0.31 12.85 7.00
C LEU A 198 0.85 13.69 8.16
N ILE A 199 1.23 13.05 9.27
CA ILE A 199 1.73 13.78 10.45
C ILE A 199 3.01 14.54 10.08
N ILE A 200 3.96 13.89 9.39
CA ILE A 200 5.22 14.50 8.93
C ILE A 200 4.92 15.68 8.00
N TYR A 201 4.04 15.50 7.03
CA TYR A 201 3.65 16.56 6.10
C TYR A 201 3.03 17.76 6.84
N GLN A 202 2.06 17.51 7.72
CA GLN A 202 1.39 18.57 8.47
C GLN A 202 2.35 19.28 9.44
N GLN A 203 3.29 18.57 10.06
CA GLN A 203 4.34 19.17 10.89
C GLN A 203 5.20 20.17 10.09
N GLN A 204 5.51 19.83 8.83
CA GLN A 204 6.27 20.73 7.94
C GLN A 204 5.44 21.95 7.49
N GLN A 205 4.14 21.75 7.23
CA GLN A 205 3.25 22.82 6.78
C GLN A 205 2.81 23.77 7.91
N ARG A 206 2.74 23.26 9.14
CA ARG A 206 2.21 23.98 10.32
C ARG A 206 3.13 23.84 11.52
N PRO A 207 4.37 24.36 11.46
CA PRO A 207 5.35 24.21 12.54
C PRO A 207 4.92 24.92 13.84
N ASP A 208 4.03 25.92 13.76
CA ASP A 208 3.44 26.63 14.88
C ASP A 208 2.53 25.76 15.75
N MET A 209 1.95 24.70 15.21
CA MET A 209 1.06 23.81 15.96
C MET A 209 1.81 22.87 16.94
N LYS A 210 3.14 22.81 16.90
CA LYS A 210 4.03 22.12 17.85
C LYS A 210 3.72 20.64 18.10
N PHE A 211 3.12 19.96 17.15
CA PHE A 211 2.99 18.50 17.20
C PHE A 211 4.14 17.82 16.43
N ARG A 212 4.36 16.57 16.72
CA ARG A 212 5.34 15.74 16.03
C ARG A 212 4.82 14.32 15.82
N VAL A 213 5.43 13.61 14.87
CA VAL A 213 5.23 12.18 14.73
C VAL A 213 5.92 11.44 15.85
N ALA A 214 5.23 10.46 16.42
CA ALA A 214 5.78 9.47 17.33
C ALA A 214 5.31 8.07 16.90
N TYR A 215 6.11 7.06 17.17
CA TYR A 215 5.81 5.67 16.82
C TYR A 215 5.50 4.88 18.07
N LEU A 216 4.45 4.07 18.00
CA LEU A 216 4.03 3.19 19.07
C LEU A 216 4.78 1.85 18.92
N ASN A 217 5.34 1.33 20.02
CA ASN A 217 5.80 -0.06 20.05
C ASN A 217 4.59 -0.99 19.88
N ALA A 218 4.72 -1.95 18.97
CA ALA A 218 3.65 -2.89 18.70
C ALA A 218 3.21 -3.63 19.98
N PRO A 219 1.90 -3.80 20.21
CA PRO A 219 1.39 -4.57 21.34
C PRO A 219 1.85 -6.02 21.24
N THR A 220 2.04 -6.65 22.41
CA THR A 220 2.39 -8.07 22.50
C THR A 220 1.23 -8.96 22.05
N ALA A 221 1.52 -10.21 21.70
CA ALA A 221 0.49 -11.20 21.36
C ALA A 221 -0.53 -11.39 22.49
N GLU A 222 -0.09 -11.31 23.77
CA GLU A 222 -0.97 -11.39 24.94
C GLU A 222 -1.92 -10.17 25.02
N GLN A 223 -1.40 -8.96 24.75
CA GLN A 223 -2.22 -7.74 24.70
C GLN A 223 -3.25 -7.80 23.57
N VAL A 224 -2.86 -8.31 22.39
CA VAL A 224 -3.80 -8.50 21.27
C VAL A 224 -4.83 -9.59 21.57
N ALA A 225 -4.46 -10.65 22.29
CA ALA A 225 -5.42 -11.68 22.72
C ALA A 225 -6.45 -11.14 23.72
N ALA A 226 -6.03 -10.26 24.65
CA ALA A 226 -6.92 -9.61 25.61
C ALA A 226 -7.79 -8.49 24.98
N HIS A 227 -7.24 -7.79 23.99
CA HIS A 227 -7.85 -6.67 23.30
C HIS A 227 -7.69 -6.85 21.77
N PRO A 228 -8.61 -7.55 21.10
CA PRO A 228 -8.43 -7.98 19.70
C PRO A 228 -8.24 -6.82 18.70
N ASP A 229 -8.79 -5.65 18.96
CA ASP A 229 -8.61 -4.48 18.09
C ASP A 229 -7.26 -3.78 18.29
N TYR A 230 -6.44 -4.18 19.28
CA TYR A 230 -5.04 -3.72 19.37
C TYR A 230 -4.17 -4.19 18.19
N LYS A 231 -4.64 -5.17 17.41
CA LYS A 231 -3.97 -5.55 16.15
C LYS A 231 -3.75 -4.37 15.21
N TYR A 232 -4.57 -3.32 15.27
CA TYR A 232 -4.40 -2.12 14.43
C TYR A 232 -3.40 -1.11 15.00
N PHE A 233 -2.83 -1.36 16.17
CA PHE A 233 -1.61 -0.68 16.67
C PHE A 233 -0.32 -1.36 16.19
N GLN A 234 -0.40 -2.39 15.38
CA GLN A 234 0.74 -3.03 14.71
C GLN A 234 0.99 -2.39 13.33
N PRO A 235 2.18 -2.60 12.74
CA PRO A 235 2.42 -2.24 11.35
C PRO A 235 1.38 -2.87 10.42
N TYR A 236 0.93 -2.12 9.43
CA TYR A 236 -0.17 -2.54 8.56
C TYR A 236 0.17 -2.36 7.07
N MET A 237 -0.52 -3.15 6.25
CA MET A 237 -0.51 -3.02 4.80
C MET A 237 -1.54 -1.99 4.38
N THR A 238 -1.17 -1.10 3.48
CA THR A 238 -2.12 -0.29 2.74
C THR A 238 -2.60 -1.04 1.49
N GLY A 239 -3.62 -0.52 0.83
CA GLY A 239 -4.08 -1.07 -0.45
C GLY A 239 -5.07 -0.14 -1.11
N PHE A 240 -5.12 -0.16 -2.41
CA PHE A 240 -6.22 0.46 -3.14
C PHE A 240 -7.44 -0.44 -3.02
N TYR A 241 -8.61 0.16 -2.80
CA TYR A 241 -9.81 -0.57 -2.46
C TYR A 241 -10.84 -0.50 -3.57
N LEU A 242 -11.34 -1.66 -4.02
CA LEU A 242 -12.22 -1.84 -5.15
C LEU A 242 -13.48 -2.63 -4.79
N PRO A 243 -14.55 -2.57 -5.61
CA PRO A 243 -15.71 -3.40 -5.41
C PRO A 243 -15.41 -4.88 -5.65
N LYS A 244 -16.16 -5.78 -5.00
CA LYS A 244 -16.03 -7.25 -5.14
C LYS A 244 -16.14 -7.73 -6.59
N GLN A 245 -16.82 -6.98 -7.43
CA GLN A 245 -17.12 -7.31 -8.82
C GLN A 245 -15.99 -6.96 -9.80
N ALA A 246 -14.88 -6.38 -9.32
CA ALA A 246 -13.77 -5.95 -10.16
C ALA A 246 -12.44 -6.71 -9.89
N PRO A 247 -12.44 -8.07 -9.91
CA PRO A 247 -11.23 -8.85 -9.62
C PRO A 247 -10.14 -8.70 -10.67
N LYS A 248 -10.47 -8.56 -11.96
CA LYS A 248 -9.46 -8.35 -13.02
C LYS A 248 -8.82 -6.99 -12.92
N LEU A 249 -9.60 -5.95 -12.63
CA LEU A 249 -9.07 -4.60 -12.39
C LEU A 249 -8.16 -4.58 -11.16
N ALA A 250 -8.56 -5.21 -10.05
CA ALA A 250 -7.75 -5.30 -8.85
C ALA A 250 -6.42 -6.04 -9.10
N GLN A 251 -6.45 -7.14 -9.88
CA GLN A 251 -5.24 -7.88 -10.24
C GLN A 251 -4.35 -7.07 -11.18
N ALA A 252 -4.93 -6.44 -12.22
CA ALA A 252 -4.15 -5.62 -13.15
C ALA A 252 -3.44 -4.45 -12.45
N ILE A 253 -4.08 -3.82 -11.46
CA ILE A 253 -3.46 -2.78 -10.64
C ILE A 253 -2.35 -3.37 -9.77
N SER A 254 -2.58 -4.54 -9.14
CA SER A 254 -1.56 -5.23 -8.32
C SER A 254 -0.33 -5.58 -9.15
N ASP A 255 -0.50 -6.10 -10.37
CA ASP A 255 0.61 -6.43 -11.27
C ASP A 255 1.46 -5.19 -11.62
N GLN A 256 0.83 -4.02 -11.78
CA GLN A 256 1.56 -2.77 -12.00
C GLN A 256 2.28 -2.27 -10.74
N ILE A 257 1.67 -2.41 -9.56
CA ILE A 257 2.33 -2.09 -8.28
C ILE A 257 3.57 -2.98 -8.11
N ASP A 258 3.46 -4.28 -8.37
CA ASP A 258 4.59 -5.21 -8.32
C ASP A 258 5.71 -4.86 -9.31
N ALA A 259 5.33 -4.40 -10.50
CA ALA A 259 6.30 -3.91 -11.48
C ALA A 259 7.03 -2.65 -10.97
N MET A 260 6.32 -1.73 -10.29
CA MET A 260 6.90 -0.51 -9.72
C MET A 260 7.83 -0.80 -8.53
N TYR A 261 7.60 -1.88 -7.77
CA TYR A 261 8.57 -2.36 -6.78
C TYR A 261 9.87 -2.82 -7.45
N LYS A 262 9.76 -3.56 -8.56
CA LYS A 262 10.91 -4.16 -9.28
C LYS A 262 11.74 -3.13 -10.04
N ASP A 263 11.11 -2.12 -10.63
CA ASP A 263 11.80 -1.10 -11.42
C ASP A 263 12.27 0.12 -10.60
N GLY A 264 11.96 0.15 -9.30
CA GLY A 264 12.35 1.20 -8.36
C GLY A 264 11.53 2.50 -8.47
N SER A 265 10.56 2.58 -9.37
CA SER A 265 9.73 3.79 -9.52
C SER A 265 8.89 4.07 -8.28
N LEU A 266 8.45 3.02 -7.58
CA LEU A 266 7.71 3.17 -6.33
C LEU A 266 8.57 3.79 -5.22
N ALA A 267 9.84 3.37 -5.10
CA ALA A 267 10.79 3.94 -4.14
C ALA A 267 11.04 5.44 -4.41
N ALA A 268 11.12 5.81 -5.69
CA ALA A 268 11.26 7.21 -6.07
C ALA A 268 10.02 8.05 -5.68
N LEU A 269 8.81 7.50 -5.85
CA LEU A 269 7.56 8.18 -5.44
C LEU A 269 7.46 8.32 -3.92
N VAL A 270 7.76 7.27 -3.15
CA VAL A 270 7.78 7.32 -1.69
C VAL A 270 8.75 8.40 -1.20
N THR A 271 9.97 8.44 -1.77
CA THR A 271 10.97 9.47 -1.45
C THR A 271 10.50 10.88 -1.82
N LYS A 272 9.90 11.05 -2.99
CA LYS A 272 9.33 12.33 -3.44
C LYS A 272 8.34 12.92 -2.43
N TRP A 273 7.56 12.07 -1.78
CA TRP A 273 6.54 12.47 -0.81
C TRP A 273 7.02 12.42 0.65
N GLY A 274 8.34 12.32 0.89
CA GLY A 274 8.97 12.41 2.21
C GLY A 274 9.00 11.12 3.01
N GLY A 275 8.66 9.98 2.39
CA GLY A 275 8.78 8.66 2.99
C GLY A 275 10.18 8.07 2.81
N ASP A 276 10.60 7.23 3.76
CA ASP A 276 11.79 6.40 3.65
C ASP A 276 11.42 5.05 3.02
N PRO A 277 11.91 4.69 1.82
CA PRO A 277 11.63 3.40 1.20
C PRO A 277 11.94 2.20 2.09
N LYS A 278 12.96 2.26 2.96
CA LYS A 278 13.27 1.19 3.92
C LYS A 278 12.18 0.99 4.97
N GLN A 279 11.47 2.05 5.32
CA GLN A 279 10.38 2.00 6.28
C GLN A 279 9.04 1.67 5.63
N PHE A 280 8.81 2.19 4.41
CA PHE A 280 7.50 2.11 3.77
C PHE A 280 7.40 1.02 2.69
N LEU A 281 8.50 0.45 2.20
CA LEU A 281 8.47 -0.57 1.15
C LEU A 281 9.05 -1.92 1.58
N VAL A 282 9.29 -2.10 2.88
CA VAL A 282 9.74 -3.38 3.45
C VAL A 282 8.68 -3.85 4.45
N PRO A 283 8.03 -4.99 4.21
CA PRO A 283 7.02 -5.52 5.13
C PRO A 283 7.65 -6.02 6.42
N SER A 284 6.94 -5.89 7.55
CA SER A 284 7.34 -6.62 8.76
C SER A 284 7.17 -8.14 8.56
N PRO A 285 7.96 -8.97 9.28
CA PRO A 285 8.00 -10.43 9.05
C PRO A 285 6.64 -11.13 9.09
N ASP A 286 5.75 -10.69 9.97
CA ASP A 286 4.45 -11.35 10.20
C ASP A 286 3.32 -10.80 9.32
N MET A 287 3.58 -9.77 8.52
CA MET A 287 2.53 -9.12 7.71
C MET A 287 1.87 -10.07 6.73
N ALA A 288 2.64 -10.95 6.10
CA ALA A 288 2.11 -11.90 5.13
C ALA A 288 0.99 -12.78 5.71
N ALA A 289 1.10 -13.15 6.99
CA ALA A 289 0.11 -14.00 7.67
C ALA A 289 -1.27 -13.34 7.76
N GLN A 290 -1.35 -12.02 7.73
CA GLN A 290 -2.64 -11.30 7.79
C GLN A 290 -3.51 -11.58 6.57
N ARG A 291 -2.93 -11.81 5.38
CA ARG A 291 -3.66 -11.99 4.12
C ARG A 291 -3.63 -13.40 3.56
N ARG A 292 -2.64 -14.24 3.94
CA ARG A 292 -2.53 -15.63 3.49
C ARG A 292 -3.74 -16.45 3.92
N GLY A 293 -4.40 -17.11 2.96
CA GLY A 293 -5.61 -17.89 3.23
C GLY A 293 -6.87 -17.05 3.49
N VAL A 294 -6.77 -15.72 3.49
CA VAL A 294 -7.91 -14.80 3.61
C VAL A 294 -8.27 -14.26 2.22
N ASP A 295 -7.41 -13.48 1.61
CA ASP A 295 -7.61 -12.90 0.28
C ASP A 295 -6.39 -13.08 -0.64
N ARG A 296 -5.38 -13.80 -0.16
CA ARG A 296 -4.19 -14.18 -0.92
C ARG A 296 -3.90 -15.67 -0.75
N PRO A 297 -3.26 -16.33 -1.75
CA PRO A 297 -2.81 -17.72 -1.63
C PRO A 297 -1.89 -17.91 -0.43
N GLN A 298 -1.80 -19.15 0.09
CA GLN A 298 -0.88 -19.47 1.19
C GLN A 298 0.60 -19.23 0.83
N THR A 299 0.94 -19.28 -0.46
CA THR A 299 2.28 -19.04 -0.98
C THR A 299 2.58 -17.57 -1.26
N TRP A 300 1.60 -16.68 -1.13
CA TRP A 300 1.77 -15.25 -1.40
C TRP A 300 2.81 -14.64 -0.47
N SER A 301 3.65 -13.79 -1.01
CA SER A 301 4.56 -12.94 -0.26
C SER A 301 4.26 -11.48 -0.61
N PRO A 302 4.18 -10.59 0.39
CA PRO A 302 4.00 -9.18 0.12
C PRO A 302 5.18 -8.64 -0.68
N PRO A 303 4.94 -7.76 -1.67
CA PRO A 303 6.03 -7.17 -2.44
C PRO A 303 6.97 -6.38 -1.53
N SER A 304 8.25 -6.34 -1.90
CA SER A 304 9.30 -5.63 -1.17
C SER A 304 10.33 -5.08 -2.15
N VAL A 305 10.94 -3.95 -1.82
CA VAL A 305 12.18 -3.54 -2.49
C VAL A 305 13.29 -4.52 -2.10
N ALA A 306 14.19 -4.82 -3.03
CA ALA A 306 15.38 -5.59 -2.71
C ALA A 306 16.28 -4.78 -1.76
N ASP A 307 16.94 -5.49 -0.84
CA ASP A 307 17.96 -4.91 0.06
C ASP A 307 19.18 -4.41 -0.73
#